data_5280af36827d347a8bc1bd785bacb87b
#
_entry.id   5280af36827d347a8bc1bd785bacb87b
#
_cell.length_a   1.000
_cell.length_b   1.000
_cell.length_c   1.000
_cell.angle_alpha   90.00
_cell.angle_beta   90.00
_cell.angle_gamma   90.00
#
_symmetry.space_group_name_H-M   'P 1'
#
loop_
_entity.id
_entity.type
_entity.pdbx_description
1 polymer ?
#
loop_
_entity_poly.entity_id
_entity_poly.type
_entity_poly.pdbx_seq_one_letter_code
_entity_poly.pdbx_strand_id
1 'polypeptide(L)'
;MTERVQVGGLQVAKVLYDFVNNEAIPGTGVSAESFWVGAASVIHDLAPKNRALLAKRDALQAQIDAWHQARAGQGHDAVSYKAFLQEIGYLLPEPEDFAATTENVD
;
A
#
# COMPACT_ATOMS: atom_id res chain seq x y z
N MET A 1 -21.93 -3.66 -16.45
CA MET A 1 -20.56 -4.20 -16.30
C MET A 1 -19.62 -3.44 -17.24
N THR A 2 -18.49 -2.97 -16.75
CA THR A 2 -17.52 -2.27 -17.60
C THR A 2 -16.77 -3.30 -18.46
N GLU A 3 -16.73 -3.08 -19.76
CA GLU A 3 -15.90 -3.88 -20.69
C GLU A 3 -14.43 -3.80 -20.30
N ARG A 4 -13.72 -4.93 -20.34
CA ARG A 4 -12.31 -5.04 -19.95
C ARG A 4 -11.47 -5.59 -21.08
N VAL A 5 -10.24 -5.10 -21.18
CA VAL A 5 -9.21 -5.58 -22.10
C VAL A 5 -8.17 -6.33 -21.29
N GLN A 6 -7.76 -7.48 -21.78
CA GLN A 6 -6.69 -8.27 -21.18
C GLN A 6 -5.35 -7.86 -21.77
N VAL A 7 -4.42 -7.41 -20.93
CA VAL A 7 -3.07 -7.02 -21.35
C VAL A 7 -2.08 -7.30 -20.24
N GLY A 8 -0.99 -8.00 -20.54
CA GLY A 8 0.06 -8.31 -19.56
C GLY A 8 -0.41 -9.05 -18.31
N GLY A 9 -1.47 -9.88 -18.43
CA GLY A 9 -2.11 -10.53 -17.28
C GLY A 9 -3.03 -9.61 -16.46
N LEU A 10 -3.15 -8.35 -16.84
CA LEU A 10 -4.08 -7.39 -16.23
C LEU A 10 -5.43 -7.41 -16.95
N GLN A 11 -6.50 -7.13 -16.22
CA GLN A 11 -7.81 -6.83 -16.75
C GLN A 11 -8.10 -5.34 -16.61
N VAL A 12 -7.84 -4.58 -17.66
CA VAL A 12 -7.95 -3.13 -17.67
C VAL A 12 -9.32 -2.71 -18.19
N ALA A 13 -9.98 -1.76 -17.52
CA ALA A 13 -11.21 -1.17 -18.06
C ALA A 13 -10.93 -0.60 -19.46
N LYS A 14 -11.78 -0.95 -20.43
CA LYS A 14 -11.56 -0.56 -21.83
C LYS A 14 -11.42 0.94 -22.01
N VAL A 15 -12.21 1.73 -21.29
CA VAL A 15 -12.13 3.17 -21.35
C VAL A 15 -10.75 3.70 -20.92
N LEU A 16 -10.12 3.10 -19.91
CA LEU A 16 -8.78 3.45 -19.51
C LEU A 16 -7.73 2.98 -20.51
N TYR A 17 -7.88 1.76 -21.02
CA TYR A 17 -6.99 1.23 -22.05
C TYR A 17 -6.98 2.10 -23.30
N ASP A 18 -8.16 2.47 -23.80
CA ASP A 18 -8.31 3.32 -24.97
C ASP A 18 -7.74 4.71 -24.74
N PHE A 19 -8.00 5.33 -23.59
CA PHE A 19 -7.44 6.64 -23.22
C PHE A 19 -5.90 6.60 -23.22
N VAL A 20 -5.32 5.61 -22.57
CA VAL A 20 -3.84 5.48 -22.49
C VAL A 20 -3.24 5.34 -23.88
N ASN A 21 -3.78 4.47 -24.71
CA ASN A 21 -3.22 4.19 -26.05
C ASN A 21 -3.44 5.33 -27.04
N ASN A 22 -4.59 5.97 -26.99
CA ASN A 22 -5.00 6.92 -28.03
C ASN A 22 -4.71 8.40 -27.69
N GLU A 23 -4.63 8.71 -26.39
CA GLU A 23 -4.49 10.09 -25.92
C GLU A 23 -3.22 10.33 -25.09
N ALA A 24 -2.90 9.43 -24.13
CA ALA A 24 -1.79 9.65 -23.22
C ALA A 24 -0.41 9.31 -23.84
N ILE A 25 -0.29 8.21 -24.55
CA ILE A 25 0.98 7.74 -25.15
C ILE A 25 1.41 8.52 -26.39
N PRO A 26 0.53 8.89 -27.34
CA PRO A 26 0.96 9.57 -28.56
C PRO A 26 1.80 10.82 -28.27
N GLY A 27 2.93 10.96 -28.99
CA GLY A 27 3.85 12.08 -28.83
C GLY A 27 4.85 11.95 -27.66
N THR A 28 4.78 10.91 -26.84
CA THR A 28 5.70 10.71 -25.69
C THR A 28 7.00 9.99 -26.06
N GLY A 29 7.04 9.30 -27.21
CA GLY A 29 8.15 8.41 -27.56
C GLY A 29 8.10 7.04 -26.87
N VAL A 30 7.12 6.78 -26.02
CA VAL A 30 6.89 5.49 -25.36
C VAL A 30 5.95 4.64 -26.22
N SER A 31 6.27 3.36 -26.43
CA SER A 31 5.37 2.44 -27.12
C SER A 31 4.27 1.93 -26.17
N ALA A 32 3.09 1.65 -26.70
CA ALA A 32 2.00 1.06 -25.93
C ALA A 32 2.40 -0.28 -25.30
N GLU A 33 3.13 -1.11 -26.05
CA GLU A 33 3.64 -2.39 -25.54
C GLU A 33 4.55 -2.20 -24.33
N SER A 34 5.54 -1.30 -24.42
CA SER A 34 6.46 -1.01 -23.31
C SER A 34 5.72 -0.47 -22.09
N PHE A 35 4.74 0.41 -22.30
CA PHE A 35 3.91 0.94 -21.21
C PHE A 35 3.16 -0.18 -20.47
N TRP A 36 2.45 -1.03 -21.19
CA TRP A 36 1.63 -2.08 -20.57
C TRP A 36 2.48 -3.20 -19.93
N VAL A 37 3.61 -3.54 -20.53
CA VAL A 37 4.57 -4.47 -19.91
C VAL A 37 5.09 -3.90 -18.59
N GLY A 38 5.48 -2.65 -18.57
CA GLY A 38 5.94 -1.96 -17.35
C GLY A 38 4.85 -1.85 -16.29
N ALA A 39 3.65 -1.43 -16.67
CA ALA A 39 2.49 -1.33 -15.77
C ALA A 39 2.12 -2.70 -15.17
N ALA A 40 2.07 -3.75 -15.99
CA ALA A 40 1.82 -5.11 -15.51
C ALA A 40 2.89 -5.57 -14.52
N SER A 41 4.15 -5.33 -14.81
CA SER A 41 5.28 -5.68 -13.92
C SER A 41 5.14 -5.00 -12.55
N VAL A 42 4.88 -3.70 -12.53
CA VAL A 42 4.69 -2.94 -11.27
C VAL A 42 3.52 -3.48 -10.46
N ILE A 43 2.38 -3.70 -11.10
CA ILE A 43 1.18 -4.19 -10.41
C ILE A 43 1.38 -5.61 -9.88
N HIS A 44 1.96 -6.51 -10.67
CA HIS A 44 2.21 -7.88 -10.25
C HIS A 44 3.24 -7.98 -9.13
N ASP A 45 4.21 -7.07 -9.08
CA ASP A 45 5.20 -7.02 -8.00
C ASP A 45 4.62 -6.40 -6.71
N LEU A 46 3.88 -5.31 -6.81
CA LEU A 46 3.43 -4.53 -5.66
C LEU A 46 2.08 -4.96 -5.10
N ALA A 47 1.15 -5.46 -5.92
CA ALA A 47 -0.19 -5.83 -5.43
C ALA A 47 -0.16 -6.94 -4.36
N PRO A 48 0.66 -8.00 -4.45
CA PRO A 48 0.79 -8.98 -3.37
C PRO A 48 1.34 -8.37 -2.08
N LYS A 49 2.31 -7.47 -2.17
CA LYS A 49 2.88 -6.74 -1.03
C LYS A 49 1.83 -5.87 -0.36
N ASN A 50 1.04 -5.14 -1.14
CA ASN A 50 -0.07 -4.35 -0.63
C ASN A 50 -1.12 -5.20 0.09
N ARG A 51 -1.52 -6.34 -0.49
CA ARG A 51 -2.46 -7.27 0.18
C ARG A 51 -1.91 -7.80 1.50
N ALA A 52 -0.62 -8.16 1.54
CA ALA A 52 0.02 -8.63 2.77
C ALA A 52 0.06 -7.53 3.86
N LEU A 53 0.33 -6.28 3.48
CA LEU A 53 0.32 -5.14 4.40
C LEU A 53 -1.09 -4.82 4.92
N LEU A 54 -2.10 -4.91 4.07
CA LEU A 54 -3.50 -4.76 4.50
C LEU A 54 -3.92 -5.85 5.48
N ALA A 55 -3.56 -7.11 5.21
CA ALA A 55 -3.82 -8.22 6.12
C ALA A 55 -3.10 -8.04 7.47
N LYS A 56 -1.86 -7.55 7.45
CA LYS A 56 -1.12 -7.22 8.68
C LYS A 56 -1.81 -6.11 9.47
N ARG A 57 -2.26 -5.06 8.80
CA ARG A 57 -3.04 -3.97 9.42
C ARG A 57 -4.28 -4.51 10.12
N ASP A 58 -5.06 -5.33 9.43
CA ASP A 58 -6.30 -5.87 9.96
C ASP A 58 -6.04 -6.80 11.15
N ALA A 59 -4.97 -7.59 11.12
CA ALA A 59 -4.55 -8.43 12.24
C ALA A 59 -4.13 -7.61 13.47
N LEU A 60 -3.38 -6.52 13.27
CA LEU A 60 -3.00 -5.61 14.35
C LEU A 60 -4.23 -4.90 14.94
N GLN A 61 -5.16 -4.46 14.11
CA GLN A 61 -6.41 -3.85 14.56
C GLN A 61 -7.23 -4.82 15.41
N ALA A 62 -7.37 -6.07 15.00
CA ALA A 62 -8.09 -7.08 15.76
C ALA A 62 -7.46 -7.33 17.15
N GLN A 63 -6.12 -7.33 17.25
CA GLN A 63 -5.43 -7.46 18.52
C GLN A 63 -5.66 -6.25 19.44
N ILE A 64 -5.62 -5.04 18.89
CA ILE A 64 -5.89 -3.79 19.63
C ILE A 64 -7.33 -3.78 20.14
N ASP A 65 -8.29 -4.14 19.30
CA ASP A 65 -9.70 -4.21 19.68
C ASP A 65 -9.93 -5.24 20.81
N ALA A 66 -9.33 -6.42 20.69
CA ALA A 66 -9.41 -7.45 21.73
C ALA A 66 -8.80 -6.99 23.06
N TRP A 67 -7.68 -6.27 23.02
CA TRP A 67 -7.04 -5.70 24.19
C TRP A 67 -7.98 -4.70 24.92
N HIS A 68 -8.63 -3.82 24.18
CA HIS A 68 -9.59 -2.87 24.74
C HIS A 68 -10.87 -3.56 25.25
N GLN A 69 -11.40 -4.51 24.51
CA GLN A 69 -12.58 -5.29 24.94
C GLN A 69 -12.35 -6.03 26.25
N ALA A 70 -11.19 -6.67 26.40
CA ALA A 70 -10.81 -7.37 27.63
C ALA A 70 -10.69 -6.44 28.85
N ARG A 71 -10.53 -5.13 28.63
CA ARG A 71 -10.37 -4.11 29.67
C ARG A 71 -11.54 -3.15 29.75
N ALA A 72 -12.66 -3.49 29.12
CA ALA A 72 -13.88 -2.67 29.16
C ALA A 72 -14.33 -2.42 30.61
N GLY A 73 -14.65 -1.18 30.94
CA GLY A 73 -15.04 -0.77 32.30
C GLY A 73 -13.87 -0.54 33.26
N GLN A 74 -12.63 -0.74 32.84
CA GLN A 74 -11.44 -0.41 33.62
C GLN A 74 -10.90 0.96 33.22
N GLY A 75 -10.15 1.62 34.14
CA GLY A 75 -9.44 2.85 33.82
C GLY A 75 -8.33 2.60 32.79
N HIS A 76 -8.05 3.60 31.97
CA HIS A 76 -6.98 3.49 30.98
C HIS A 76 -5.59 3.45 31.65
N ASP A 77 -4.82 2.41 31.34
CA ASP A 77 -3.42 2.27 31.75
C ASP A 77 -2.51 2.47 30.54
N ALA A 78 -1.97 3.69 30.42
CA ALA A 78 -1.12 4.08 29.30
C ALA A 78 0.20 3.29 29.24
N VAL A 79 0.74 2.88 30.38
CA VAL A 79 2.00 2.14 30.44
C VAL A 79 1.81 0.72 29.91
N SER A 80 0.80 0.03 30.41
CA SER A 80 0.47 -1.33 29.92
C SER A 80 0.05 -1.31 28.44
N TYR A 81 -0.67 -0.28 28.00
CA TYR A 81 -1.07 -0.15 26.60
C TYR A 81 0.14 0.05 25.68
N LYS A 82 1.07 0.93 26.05
CA LYS A 82 2.30 1.14 25.28
C LYS A 82 3.12 -0.15 25.18
N ALA A 83 3.29 -0.87 26.30
CA ALA A 83 4.00 -2.14 26.32
C ALA A 83 3.35 -3.18 25.38
N PHE A 84 2.02 -3.28 25.40
CA PHE A 84 1.27 -4.15 24.49
C PHE A 84 1.48 -3.78 23.02
N LEU A 85 1.42 -2.49 22.66
CA LEU A 85 1.64 -2.04 21.29
C LEU A 85 3.06 -2.33 20.79
N GLN A 86 4.05 -2.30 21.68
CA GLN A 86 5.43 -2.72 21.38
C GLN A 86 5.52 -4.23 21.19
N GLU A 87 4.87 -5.01 22.06
CA GLU A 87 4.87 -6.47 21.99
C GLU A 87 4.29 -7.00 20.67
N ILE A 88 3.17 -6.45 20.21
CA ILE A 88 2.53 -6.86 18.94
C ILE A 88 3.23 -6.29 17.69
N GLY A 89 4.23 -5.43 17.86
CA GLY A 89 4.96 -4.82 16.75
C GLY A 89 4.23 -3.66 16.06
N TYR A 90 3.20 -3.10 16.71
CA TYR A 90 2.56 -1.87 16.24
C TYR A 90 3.47 -0.66 16.45
N LEU A 91 4.01 -0.51 17.66
CA LEU A 91 5.06 0.45 17.95
C LEU A 91 6.43 -0.19 17.70
N LEU A 92 7.16 0.35 16.75
CA LEU A 92 8.52 -0.06 16.45
C LEU A 92 9.53 0.64 17.38
N PRO A 93 10.73 0.05 17.59
CA PRO A 93 11.80 0.73 18.31
C PRO A 93 12.17 2.06 17.64
N GLU A 94 12.54 3.05 18.44
CA GLU A 94 13.13 4.27 17.92
C GLU A 94 14.41 3.96 17.16
N PRO A 95 14.59 4.46 15.91
CA PRO A 95 15.84 4.28 15.19
C PRO A 95 16.97 5.07 15.83
N GLU A 96 18.21 4.78 15.44
CA GLU A 96 19.35 5.63 15.78
C GLU A 96 19.16 7.05 15.20
N ASP A 97 19.82 8.02 15.80
CA ASP A 97 19.79 9.40 15.35
C ASP A 97 20.18 9.51 13.88
N PHE A 98 19.40 10.21 13.09
CA PHE A 98 19.66 10.44 11.68
C PHE A 98 19.45 11.89 11.31
N ALA A 99 20.12 12.33 10.26
CA ALA A 99 19.92 13.65 9.67
C ALA A 99 19.26 13.49 8.27
N ALA A 100 18.24 14.30 8.02
CA ALA A 100 17.69 14.43 6.69
C ALA A 100 18.53 15.41 5.87
N THR A 101 18.90 15.00 4.67
CA THR A 101 19.57 15.86 3.68
C THR A 101 18.63 16.16 2.52
N THR A 102 18.77 17.34 1.94
CA THR A 102 17.99 17.77 0.78
C THR A 102 18.93 18.00 -0.40
N GLU A 103 18.46 17.68 -1.60
CA GLU A 103 19.14 17.95 -2.86
C GLU A 103 18.18 18.58 -3.85
N ASN A 104 18.67 19.52 -4.66
CA ASN A 104 17.88 20.19 -5.70
C ASN A 104 16.57 20.83 -5.17
N VAL A 105 16.69 21.52 -4.05
CA VAL A 105 15.58 22.28 -3.45
C VAL A 105 15.65 23.71 -3.98
N ASP A 106 14.55 24.21 -4.54
CA ASP A 106 14.37 25.60 -4.98
C ASP A 106 14.08 26.53 -3.77
#